data_820a4a8f6aff2798341cf932d77ddca8
#
_entry.id   820a4a8f6aff2798341cf932d77ddca8
#
_cell.length_a   1.000
_cell.length_b   1.000
_cell.length_c   1.000
_cell.angle_alpha   90.00
_cell.angle_beta   90.00
_cell.angle_gamma   90.00
#
_symmetry.space_group_name_H-M   'P 1'
#
loop_
_entity.id
_entity.type
_entity.pdbx_description
1 polymer ?
#
loop_
_entity_poly.entity_id
_entity_poly.type
_entity_poly.pdbx_seq_one_letter_code
_entity_poly.pdbx_strand_id
1 'polypeptide(L)'
;MNFGGTIVYYSGDVQKIKDDLALVRPTVFVSVPRLFSRFYDVIKKKFDDLQGYTKTALNYGLGKKLNNAGTNGGFTHKVYDPLFFNKTKAALGGRVRLMISGSAPLLPEVHKFMKVVMAAPLIEGYGQTESTGAAFITHTHDPAVGHIGGPVVIFFLSLGKC
;
A
#
# COMPACT_ATOMS: atom_id res chain seq x y z
N MET A 1 -4.58 20.22 9.90
CA MET A 1 -5.14 19.82 8.58
C MET A 1 -6.23 20.78 8.20
N ASN A 2 -6.12 21.44 7.05
CA ASN A 2 -7.05 22.50 6.63
C ASN A 2 -8.46 21.98 6.24
N PHE A 3 -8.67 20.66 6.19
CA PHE A 3 -9.91 20.04 5.71
C PHE A 3 -10.59 19.14 6.76
N GLY A 4 -10.33 19.34 8.04
CA GLY A 4 -10.98 18.60 9.12
C GLY A 4 -10.53 17.14 9.26
N GLY A 5 -9.37 16.77 8.73
CA GLY A 5 -8.80 15.44 8.91
C GLY A 5 -8.23 15.23 10.33
N THR A 6 -8.32 14.01 10.84
CA THR A 6 -7.72 13.61 12.13
C THR A 6 -6.45 12.80 11.88
N ILE A 7 -5.36 13.17 12.55
CA ILE A 7 -4.13 12.38 12.59
C ILE A 7 -4.12 11.55 13.87
N VAL A 8 -3.89 10.25 13.74
CA VAL A 8 -3.75 9.35 14.86
C VAL A 8 -2.37 8.71 14.81
N TYR A 9 -1.68 8.75 15.92
CA TYR A 9 -0.39 8.09 16.08
C TYR A 9 -0.59 6.69 16.67
N TYR A 10 0.27 5.74 16.29
CA TYR A 10 0.26 4.40 16.89
C TYR A 10 0.71 4.44 18.35
N SER A 11 0.34 3.42 19.11
CA SER A 11 0.57 3.33 20.57
C SER A 11 2.05 3.25 21.00
N GLY A 12 3.00 3.23 20.04
CA GLY A 12 4.44 3.09 20.30
C GLY A 12 4.94 1.64 20.22
N ASP A 13 4.04 0.66 20.26
CA ASP A 13 4.36 -0.76 20.12
C ASP A 13 4.00 -1.27 18.72
N VAL A 14 5.01 -1.59 17.91
CA VAL A 14 4.82 -2.12 16.55
C VAL A 14 4.09 -3.47 16.54
N GLN A 15 4.11 -4.22 17.64
CA GLN A 15 3.40 -5.51 17.71
C GLN A 15 1.89 -5.31 17.84
N LYS A 16 1.46 -4.23 18.49
CA LYS A 16 0.06 -3.85 18.68
C LYS A 16 -0.54 -3.06 17.53
N ILE A 17 0.23 -2.76 16.50
CA ILE A 17 -0.24 -1.93 15.39
C ILE A 17 -1.50 -2.46 14.69
N LYS A 18 -1.74 -3.77 14.73
CA LYS A 18 -2.99 -4.36 14.20
C LYS A 18 -4.19 -3.97 15.03
N ASP A 19 -4.04 -3.94 16.33
CA ASP A 19 -5.12 -3.58 17.26
C ASP A 19 -5.41 -2.07 17.14
N ASP A 20 -4.36 -1.26 17.05
CA ASP A 20 -4.48 0.18 16.78
C ASP A 20 -5.22 0.43 15.46
N LEU A 21 -4.87 -0.28 14.38
CA LEU A 21 -5.52 -0.14 13.08
C LEU A 21 -6.98 -0.61 13.08
N ALA A 22 -7.29 -1.65 13.83
CA ALA A 22 -8.66 -2.15 13.99
C ALA A 22 -9.54 -1.13 14.72
N LEU A 23 -8.98 -0.44 15.72
CA LEU A 23 -9.67 0.58 16.51
C LEU A 23 -9.86 1.87 15.70
N VAL A 24 -8.78 2.38 15.08
CA VAL A 24 -8.75 3.68 14.39
C VAL A 24 -9.44 3.62 13.03
N ARG A 25 -9.33 2.50 12.31
CA ARG A 25 -9.87 2.28 10.97
C ARG A 25 -9.50 3.41 9.99
N PRO A 26 -8.21 3.64 9.73
CA PRO A 26 -7.75 4.78 8.96
C PRO A 26 -8.24 4.74 7.51
N THR A 27 -8.41 5.92 6.90
CA THR A 27 -8.68 6.07 5.46
C THR A 27 -7.39 6.27 4.66
N VAL A 28 -6.38 6.88 5.27
CA VAL A 28 -5.03 7.02 4.71
C VAL A 28 -4.06 6.33 5.67
N PHE A 29 -3.26 5.41 5.15
CA PHE A 29 -2.28 4.67 5.93
C PHE A 29 -0.87 5.01 5.46
N VAL A 30 -0.13 5.73 6.28
CA VAL A 30 1.25 6.13 6.02
C VAL A 30 2.18 5.24 6.84
N SER A 31 3.16 4.61 6.20
CA SER A 31 4.08 3.74 6.91
C SER A 31 5.41 3.55 6.17
N VAL A 32 6.28 2.74 6.77
CA VAL A 32 7.59 2.38 6.24
C VAL A 32 7.54 1.03 5.50
N PRO A 33 8.45 0.78 4.52
CA PRO A 33 8.49 -0.46 3.75
C PRO A 33 8.54 -1.73 4.61
N ARG A 34 9.29 -1.70 5.70
CA ARG A 34 9.42 -2.84 6.63
C ARG A 34 8.06 -3.31 7.19
N LEU A 35 7.16 -2.38 7.45
CA LEU A 35 5.83 -2.73 7.94
C LEU A 35 4.95 -3.31 6.83
N PHE A 36 5.02 -2.76 5.62
CA PHE A 36 4.35 -3.34 4.45
C PHE A 36 4.84 -4.76 4.14
N SER A 37 6.15 -5.02 4.22
CA SER A 37 6.70 -6.37 4.07
C SER A 37 6.17 -7.32 5.14
N ARG A 38 6.08 -6.88 6.40
CA ARG A 38 5.50 -7.70 7.47
C ARG A 38 4.01 -8.04 7.21
N PHE A 39 3.23 -7.09 6.72
CA PHE A 39 1.84 -7.38 6.32
C PHE A 39 1.78 -8.35 5.14
N TYR A 40 2.64 -8.15 4.14
CA TYR A 40 2.77 -9.07 3.01
C TYR A 40 3.02 -10.51 3.47
N ASP A 41 4.01 -10.73 4.34
CA ASP A 41 4.37 -12.05 4.84
C ASP A 41 3.21 -12.72 5.58
N VAL A 42 2.55 -11.97 6.47
CA VAL A 42 1.41 -12.47 7.24
C VAL A 42 0.22 -12.83 6.34
N ILE A 43 -0.07 -12.01 5.32
CA ILE A 43 -1.17 -12.25 4.39
C ILE A 43 -0.84 -13.41 3.48
N LYS A 44 0.38 -13.45 2.93
CA LYS A 44 0.85 -14.53 2.05
C LYS A 44 0.80 -15.87 2.77
N LYS A 45 1.30 -15.95 4.01
CA LYS A 45 1.20 -17.14 4.82
C LYS A 45 -0.24 -17.62 5.00
N LYS A 46 -1.18 -16.72 5.30
CA LYS A 46 -2.60 -17.09 5.38
C LYS A 46 -3.17 -17.61 4.06
N PHE A 47 -2.68 -17.11 2.93
CA PHE A 47 -3.08 -17.58 1.61
C PHE A 47 -2.48 -18.95 1.29
N ASP A 48 -1.23 -19.19 1.71
CA ASP A 48 -0.55 -20.48 1.53
C ASP A 48 -1.14 -21.58 2.40
N ASP A 49 -1.65 -21.24 3.57
CA ASP A 49 -2.32 -22.16 4.50
C ASP A 49 -3.71 -22.63 3.98
N LEU A 50 -4.27 -21.96 2.97
CA LEU A 50 -5.52 -22.39 2.33
C LEU A 50 -5.28 -23.67 1.51
N GLN A 51 -6.25 -24.59 1.57
CA GLN A 51 -6.19 -25.88 0.85
C GLN A 51 -7.33 -26.02 -0.17
N GLY A 52 -7.12 -26.91 -1.14
CA GLY A 52 -8.14 -27.31 -2.10
C GLY A 52 -8.56 -26.21 -3.07
N TYR A 53 -9.83 -26.25 -3.45
CA TYR A 53 -10.41 -25.35 -4.46
C TYR A 53 -10.30 -23.87 -4.10
N THR A 54 -10.30 -23.54 -2.81
CA THR A 54 -10.18 -22.16 -2.30
C THR A 54 -8.82 -21.54 -2.66
N LYS A 55 -7.75 -22.32 -2.55
CA LYS A 55 -6.39 -21.88 -2.93
C LYS A 55 -6.29 -21.63 -4.43
N THR A 56 -6.85 -22.52 -5.25
CA THR A 56 -6.83 -22.39 -6.71
C THR A 56 -7.64 -21.18 -7.17
N ALA A 57 -8.82 -20.96 -6.60
CA ALA A 57 -9.66 -19.81 -6.91
C ALA A 57 -9.01 -18.49 -6.47
N LEU A 58 -8.34 -18.47 -5.32
CA LEU A 58 -7.61 -17.30 -4.84
C LEU A 58 -6.43 -16.96 -5.75
N ASN A 59 -5.60 -17.96 -6.11
CA ASN A 59 -4.45 -17.77 -6.99
C ASN A 59 -4.87 -17.27 -8.37
N TYR A 60 -5.96 -17.81 -8.93
CA TYR A 60 -6.52 -17.35 -10.20
C TYR A 60 -7.01 -15.89 -10.10
N GLY A 61 -7.76 -15.56 -9.04
CA GLY A 61 -8.23 -14.21 -8.77
C GLY A 61 -7.10 -13.21 -8.54
N LEU A 62 -6.07 -13.61 -7.80
CA LEU A 62 -4.88 -12.79 -7.54
C LEU A 62 -4.10 -12.55 -8.84
N GLY A 63 -3.87 -13.59 -9.63
CA GLY A 63 -3.20 -13.48 -10.94
C GLY A 63 -3.92 -12.54 -11.90
N LYS A 64 -5.24 -12.67 -12.04
CA LYS A 64 -6.04 -11.73 -12.84
C LYS A 64 -5.95 -10.28 -12.35
N LYS A 65 -6.02 -10.06 -11.03
CA LYS A 65 -5.90 -8.71 -10.47
C LYS A 65 -4.50 -8.13 -10.65
N LEU A 66 -3.45 -8.93 -10.48
CA LEU A 66 -2.07 -8.50 -10.72
C LEU A 66 -1.83 -8.09 -12.17
N ASN A 67 -2.39 -8.85 -13.14
CA ASN A 67 -2.30 -8.51 -14.56
C ASN A 67 -3.10 -7.24 -14.88
N ASN A 68 -4.32 -7.09 -14.35
CA ASN A 68 -5.13 -5.91 -14.57
C ASN A 68 -4.54 -4.65 -13.92
N ALA A 69 -3.96 -4.78 -12.73
CA ALA A 69 -3.27 -3.68 -12.06
C ALA A 69 -2.06 -3.16 -12.84
N GLY A 70 -1.40 -4.04 -13.61
CA GLY A 70 -0.29 -3.67 -14.49
C GLY A 70 -0.71 -2.99 -15.80
N THR A 71 -1.97 -3.17 -16.25
CA THR A 71 -2.42 -2.64 -17.55
C THR A 71 -3.36 -1.46 -17.44
N ASN A 72 -4.30 -1.48 -16.49
CA ASN A 72 -5.41 -0.52 -16.43
C ASN A 72 -5.50 0.26 -15.11
N GLY A 73 -4.59 0.07 -14.16
CA GLY A 73 -4.62 0.73 -12.85
C GLY A 73 -5.83 0.40 -11.98
N GLY A 74 -6.66 -0.57 -12.38
CA GLY A 74 -7.84 -1.00 -11.63
C GLY A 74 -7.48 -1.99 -10.52
N PHE A 75 -7.64 -1.57 -9.26
CA PHE A 75 -7.32 -2.40 -8.10
C PHE A 75 -8.52 -3.19 -7.56
N THR A 76 -9.73 -2.92 -8.05
CA THR A 76 -10.97 -3.53 -7.55
C THR A 76 -11.54 -4.57 -8.51
N HIS A 77 -12.07 -5.67 -7.96
CA HIS A 77 -12.78 -6.68 -8.73
C HIS A 77 -14.08 -7.04 -8.03
N LYS A 78 -15.23 -6.89 -8.73
CA LYS A 78 -16.58 -7.03 -8.16
C LYS A 78 -16.86 -8.39 -7.49
N VAL A 79 -16.20 -9.46 -7.93
CA VAL A 79 -16.44 -10.82 -7.44
C VAL A 79 -15.39 -11.27 -6.43
N TYR A 80 -14.10 -11.05 -6.69
CA TYR A 80 -13.03 -11.56 -5.85
C TYR A 80 -12.80 -10.72 -4.59
N ASP A 81 -13.11 -9.42 -4.63
CA ASP A 81 -12.95 -8.54 -3.48
C ASP A 81 -13.82 -8.92 -2.29
N PRO A 82 -15.15 -9.16 -2.44
CA PRO A 82 -15.97 -9.58 -1.31
C PRO A 82 -15.65 -10.98 -0.81
N LEU A 83 -15.22 -11.87 -1.71
CA LEU A 83 -15.02 -13.29 -1.35
C LEU A 83 -13.72 -13.53 -0.55
N PHE A 84 -12.61 -12.91 -0.97
CA PHE A 84 -11.28 -13.20 -0.45
C PHE A 84 -10.59 -12.02 0.23
N PHE A 85 -10.76 -10.81 -0.31
CA PHE A 85 -9.96 -9.66 0.11
C PHE A 85 -10.58 -8.79 1.20
N ASN A 86 -11.88 -8.92 1.48
CA ASN A 86 -12.51 -8.16 2.56
C ASN A 86 -11.94 -8.51 3.94
N LYS A 87 -11.64 -9.78 4.21
CA LYS A 87 -10.98 -10.21 5.45
C LYS A 87 -9.57 -9.64 5.57
N THR A 88 -8.88 -9.50 4.46
CA THR A 88 -7.52 -8.94 4.41
C THR A 88 -7.54 -7.42 4.59
N LYS A 89 -8.51 -6.74 3.98
CA LYS A 89 -8.74 -5.30 4.19
C LYS A 89 -9.04 -4.98 5.66
N ALA A 90 -9.75 -5.86 6.35
CA ALA A 90 -10.03 -5.72 7.77
C ALA A 90 -8.76 -5.68 8.64
N ALA A 91 -7.65 -6.29 8.19
CA ALA A 91 -6.37 -6.22 8.90
C ALA A 91 -5.78 -4.80 8.99
N LEU A 92 -6.16 -3.90 8.08
CA LEU A 92 -5.84 -2.47 8.13
C LEU A 92 -7.06 -1.61 8.51
N GLY A 93 -8.04 -2.18 9.22
CA GLY A 93 -9.26 -1.48 9.66
C GLY A 93 -10.37 -1.38 8.62
N GLY A 94 -10.21 -1.90 7.40
CA GLY A 94 -11.25 -2.05 6.36
C GLY A 94 -11.67 -0.77 5.63
N ARG A 95 -11.10 0.39 5.95
CA ARG A 95 -11.46 1.70 5.37
C ARG A 95 -10.35 2.36 4.56
N VAL A 96 -9.19 1.71 4.42
CA VAL A 96 -8.04 2.29 3.73
C VAL A 96 -8.37 2.54 2.26
N ARG A 97 -8.19 3.79 1.83
CA ARG A 97 -8.35 4.26 0.45
C ARG A 97 -7.03 4.63 -0.21
N LEU A 98 -6.00 4.91 0.60
CA LEU A 98 -4.68 5.30 0.14
C LEU A 98 -3.65 4.77 1.13
N MET A 99 -2.58 4.19 0.59
CA MET A 99 -1.40 3.81 1.34
C MET A 99 -0.20 4.61 0.85
N ILE A 100 0.67 5.01 1.77
CA ILE A 100 1.87 5.78 1.46
C ILE A 100 3.06 5.09 2.12
N SER A 101 4.07 4.77 1.31
CA SER A 101 5.35 4.24 1.78
C SER A 101 6.45 5.28 1.60
N GLY A 102 7.30 5.44 2.59
CA GLY A 102 8.42 6.37 2.54
C GLY A 102 9.59 5.92 3.40
N SER A 103 10.65 6.70 3.41
CA SER A 103 11.90 6.50 4.17
C SER A 103 12.84 5.42 3.65
N ALA A 104 12.41 4.50 2.79
CA ALA A 104 13.24 3.50 2.13
C ALA A 104 12.51 2.93 0.89
N PRO A 105 13.22 2.31 -0.07
CA PRO A 105 12.59 1.65 -1.20
C PRO A 105 11.71 0.47 -0.76
N LEU A 106 10.55 0.32 -1.40
CA LEU A 106 9.67 -0.82 -1.21
C LEU A 106 9.96 -1.88 -2.28
N LEU A 107 10.00 -3.15 -1.91
CA LEU A 107 10.17 -4.23 -2.86
C LEU A 107 9.00 -4.24 -3.87
N PRO A 108 9.28 -4.30 -5.19
CA PRO A 108 8.24 -4.24 -6.23
C PRO A 108 7.17 -5.32 -6.08
N GLU A 109 7.55 -6.52 -5.62
CA GLU A 109 6.61 -7.61 -5.35
C GLU A 109 5.64 -7.24 -4.23
N VAL A 110 6.14 -6.72 -3.12
CA VAL A 110 5.34 -6.27 -1.97
C VAL A 110 4.42 -5.12 -2.39
N HIS A 111 4.93 -4.17 -3.17
CA HIS A 111 4.18 -3.02 -3.67
C HIS A 111 2.97 -3.49 -4.51
N LYS A 112 3.20 -4.32 -5.54
CA LYS A 112 2.13 -4.86 -6.40
C LYS A 112 1.11 -5.65 -5.60
N PHE A 113 1.58 -6.55 -4.74
CA PHE A 113 0.71 -7.39 -3.92
C PHE A 113 -0.21 -6.56 -3.02
N MET A 114 0.36 -5.58 -2.30
CA MET A 114 -0.41 -4.74 -1.38
C MET A 114 -1.47 -3.90 -2.11
N LYS A 115 -1.15 -3.30 -3.27
CA LYS A 115 -2.13 -2.60 -4.12
C LYS A 115 -3.34 -3.50 -4.43
N VAL A 116 -3.06 -4.73 -4.85
CA VAL A 116 -4.08 -5.68 -5.30
C VAL A 116 -4.94 -6.20 -4.15
N VAL A 117 -4.29 -6.62 -3.05
CA VAL A 117 -4.98 -7.25 -1.92
C VAL A 117 -5.77 -6.24 -1.12
N MET A 118 -5.27 -5.02 -0.96
CA MET A 118 -5.99 -3.94 -0.28
C MET A 118 -7.01 -3.24 -1.20
N ALA A 119 -6.94 -3.46 -2.51
CA ALA A 119 -7.72 -2.76 -3.51
C ALA A 119 -7.65 -1.23 -3.33
N ALA A 120 -6.47 -0.73 -3.01
CA ALA A 120 -6.18 0.67 -2.77
C ALA A 120 -4.81 1.03 -3.37
N PRO A 121 -4.65 2.25 -3.91
CA PRO A 121 -3.35 2.71 -4.37
C PRO A 121 -2.34 2.70 -3.22
N LEU A 122 -1.12 2.29 -3.53
CA LEU A 122 0.05 2.42 -2.68
C LEU A 122 1.06 3.27 -3.43
N ILE A 123 1.37 4.43 -2.89
CA ILE A 123 2.31 5.38 -3.47
C ILE A 123 3.62 5.37 -2.68
N GLU A 124 4.71 5.58 -3.39
CA GLU A 124 6.02 5.77 -2.78
C GLU A 124 6.37 7.24 -2.79
N GLY A 125 6.85 7.74 -1.65
CA GLY A 125 7.36 9.10 -1.51
C GLY A 125 8.84 9.07 -1.10
N TYR A 126 9.63 9.92 -1.74
CA TYR A 126 11.01 10.21 -1.35
C TYR A 126 11.11 11.63 -0.85
N GLY A 127 11.77 11.79 0.26
CA GLY A 127 12.06 13.09 0.84
C GLY A 127 13.08 13.01 1.96
N GLN A 128 13.55 14.17 2.34
CA GLN A 128 14.53 14.35 3.42
C GLN A 128 14.04 15.48 4.32
N THR A 129 14.62 15.60 5.51
CA THR A 129 14.31 16.69 6.44
C THR A 129 14.63 18.05 5.81
N GLU A 130 15.70 18.11 5.03
CA GLU A 130 16.15 19.29 4.31
C GLU A 130 15.20 19.72 3.20
N SER A 131 14.40 18.79 2.66
CA SER A 131 13.37 19.06 1.66
C SER A 131 11.99 19.33 2.28
N THR A 132 11.90 19.45 3.60
CA THR A 132 10.65 19.73 4.34
C THR A 132 9.54 18.69 4.09
N GLY A 133 9.92 17.47 3.69
CA GLY A 133 8.98 16.37 3.41
C GLY A 133 9.24 15.69 2.06
N ALA A 134 8.17 15.31 1.36
CA ALA A 134 8.30 14.59 0.11
C ALA A 134 8.74 15.51 -1.03
N ALA A 135 9.91 15.20 -1.64
CA ALA A 135 10.42 15.86 -2.84
C ALA A 135 9.91 15.17 -4.13
N PHE A 136 9.74 13.85 -4.08
CA PHE A 136 9.21 13.03 -5.17
C PHE A 136 8.08 12.17 -4.66
N ILE A 137 7.10 11.89 -5.52
CA ILE A 137 5.98 11.04 -5.18
C ILE A 137 5.46 10.32 -6.45
N THR A 138 5.10 9.04 -6.31
CA THR A 138 4.45 8.29 -7.39
C THR A 138 3.00 8.71 -7.53
N HIS A 139 2.45 8.61 -8.74
CA HIS A 139 1.05 8.90 -8.99
C HIS A 139 0.16 7.75 -8.50
N THR A 140 -1.05 8.06 -8.00
CA THR A 140 -1.99 7.07 -7.46
C THR A 140 -2.44 6.01 -8.47
N HIS A 141 -2.51 6.38 -9.75
CA HIS A 141 -2.90 5.49 -10.86
C HIS A 141 -1.71 4.93 -11.66
N ASP A 142 -0.48 5.12 -11.16
CA ASP A 142 0.69 4.60 -11.83
C ASP A 142 0.74 3.06 -11.72
N PRO A 143 0.71 2.33 -12.83
CA PRO A 143 0.82 0.88 -12.82
C PRO A 143 2.25 0.40 -12.56
N ALA A 144 3.25 1.25 -12.82
CA ALA A 144 4.65 0.91 -12.59
C ALA A 144 4.99 0.86 -11.10
N VAL A 145 6.03 0.15 -10.77
CA VAL A 145 6.59 0.02 -9.41
C VAL A 145 8.12 0.02 -9.48
N GLY A 146 8.76 0.29 -8.34
CA GLY A 146 10.22 0.33 -8.26
C GLY A 146 10.82 1.67 -8.68
N HIS A 147 10.04 2.73 -8.63
CA HIS A 147 10.47 4.11 -8.81
C HIS A 147 9.78 5.03 -7.81
N ILE A 148 10.30 6.22 -7.62
CA ILE A 148 9.80 7.21 -6.66
C ILE A 148 8.87 8.27 -7.29
N GLY A 149 8.54 8.13 -8.56
CA GLY A 149 7.68 9.07 -9.29
C GLY A 149 8.36 10.34 -9.73
N GLY A 150 7.56 11.39 -9.93
CA GLY A 150 8.00 12.73 -10.33
C GLY A 150 8.18 13.69 -9.16
N PRO A 151 8.82 14.85 -9.41
CA PRO A 151 8.98 15.90 -8.40
C PRO A 151 7.61 16.48 -8.00
N VAL A 152 7.46 16.77 -6.73
CA VAL A 152 6.32 17.54 -6.24
C VAL A 152 6.51 19.01 -6.69
N VAL A 153 5.43 19.64 -7.15
CA VAL A 153 5.40 20.92 -7.87
C VAL A 153 6.18 22.08 -7.21
N ILE A 154 6.59 21.93 -5.96
CA ILE A 154 7.28 22.96 -5.17
C ILE A 154 8.82 22.83 -5.25
N PHE A 155 9.37 21.76 -5.86
CA PHE A 155 10.81 21.54 -5.89
C PHE A 155 11.42 21.86 -7.24
N PHE A 156 12.31 22.88 -7.27
CA PHE A 156 13.25 23.08 -8.38
C PHE A 156 14.45 22.15 -8.16
N LEU A 157 14.60 21.16 -9.02
CA LEU A 157 15.78 20.33 -9.08
C LEU A 157 16.81 21.00 -9.99
N SER A 158 17.89 21.48 -9.40
CA SER A 158 19.10 21.83 -10.14
C SER A 158 20.02 20.61 -10.15
N LEU A 159 20.11 19.94 -11.29
CA LEU A 159 21.16 18.96 -11.52
C LEU A 159 22.42 19.72 -11.88
N GLY A 160 23.25 20.03 -10.87
CA GLY A 160 24.60 20.53 -11.10
C GLY A 160 25.38 19.52 -11.94
N LYS A 161 26.06 19.97 -13.00
CA LYS A 161 27.07 19.14 -13.67
C LYS A 161 28.21 18.92 -12.69
N CYS A 162 28.47 17.67 -12.30
CA CYS A 162 29.73 17.27 -11.68
C CYS A 162 30.85 17.31 -12.68
#